data_5504a50538b6ba08e1dcab2dd6ef7534
#
_entry.id   5504a50538b6ba08e1dcab2dd6ef7534
#
_cell.length_a   1.000
_cell.length_b   1.000
_cell.length_c   1.000
_cell.angle_alpha   90.00
_cell.angle_beta   90.00
_cell.angle_gamma   90.00
#
_symmetry.space_group_name_H-M   'P 1'
#
loop_
_entity.id
_entity.type
_entity.pdbx_description
1 polymer ?
#
loop_
_entity_poly.entity_id
_entity_poly.type
_entity_poly.pdbx_seq_one_letter_code
_entity_poly.pdbx_strand_id
1 'polypeptide(L)'
;MLQKVLLGEFDFSQSTDCDKINDYCSDPPREIGIANIILHEDYRPRVQGNSHDIAIIKMTEFIEFSNFIKPICLPMFDEINVGYGSGFIVAGFGRTEGKKFSEVM
;
A
#
# COMPACT_ATOMS: atom_id res chain seq x y z
N MET A 1 -0.48 17.94 -1.92
CA MET A 1 -0.20 17.45 -0.55
C MET A 1 -1.16 16.31 -0.29
N LEU A 2 -0.67 15.14 0.16
CA LEU A 2 -1.53 14.02 0.55
C LEU A 2 -2.37 14.44 1.75
N GLN A 3 -3.68 14.21 1.72
CA GLN A 3 -4.60 14.59 2.80
C GLN A 3 -5.27 13.40 3.46
N LYS A 4 -5.42 12.31 2.72
CA LYS A 4 -6.18 11.14 3.14
C LYS A 4 -5.54 9.86 2.64
N VAL A 5 -5.82 8.76 3.33
CA VAL A 5 -5.50 7.38 2.95
C VAL A 5 -6.80 6.63 2.74
N LEU A 6 -6.87 5.85 1.69
CA LEU A 6 -7.99 4.95 1.40
C LEU A 6 -7.57 3.53 1.78
N LEU A 7 -8.31 2.90 2.67
CA LEU A 7 -8.05 1.55 3.16
C LEU A 7 -9.12 0.59 2.69
N GLY A 8 -8.72 -0.66 2.41
CA GLY A 8 -9.65 -1.69 1.95
C GLY A 8 -10.05 -1.53 0.48
N GLU A 9 -9.32 -0.75 -0.29
CA GLU A 9 -9.51 -0.55 -1.72
C GLU A 9 -8.66 -1.55 -2.52
N PHE A 10 -9.24 -2.14 -3.53
CA PHE A 10 -8.55 -3.06 -4.43
C PHE A 10 -8.67 -2.64 -5.90
N ASP A 11 -9.84 -2.13 -6.32
CA ASP A 11 -10.13 -1.76 -7.71
C ASP A 11 -10.83 -0.40 -7.81
N PHE A 12 -10.08 0.65 -8.10
CA PHE A 12 -10.61 2.02 -8.27
C PHE A 12 -11.65 2.18 -9.39
N SER A 13 -11.81 1.19 -10.25
CA SER A 13 -12.85 1.23 -11.30
C SER A 13 -14.25 0.93 -10.76
N GLN A 14 -14.35 0.42 -9.54
CA GLN A 14 -15.60 0.04 -8.87
C GLN A 14 -15.75 0.80 -7.54
N SER A 15 -16.97 1.11 -7.17
CA SER A 15 -17.28 1.73 -5.86
C SER A 15 -17.27 0.72 -4.71
N THR A 16 -17.38 -0.56 -5.01
CA THR A 16 -17.28 -1.68 -4.10
C THR A 16 -16.73 -2.86 -4.88
N ASP A 17 -15.66 -3.45 -4.36
CA ASP A 17 -15.01 -4.58 -5.01
C ASP A 17 -15.85 -5.84 -4.84
N CYS A 18 -16.34 -6.39 -5.94
CA CYS A 18 -17.17 -7.59 -5.95
C CYS A 18 -16.57 -8.70 -6.80
N ASP A 19 -16.46 -9.88 -6.22
CA ASP A 19 -16.20 -11.11 -6.97
C ASP A 19 -17.52 -11.64 -7.54
N LYS A 20 -17.69 -11.46 -8.86
CA LYS A 20 -18.90 -11.85 -9.59
C LYS A 20 -19.08 -13.38 -9.69
N ILE A 21 -18.00 -14.14 -9.46
CA ILE A 21 -18.05 -15.61 -9.55
C ILE A 21 -18.63 -16.19 -8.26
N ASN A 22 -18.25 -15.63 -7.12
CA ASN A 22 -18.63 -16.12 -5.80
C ASN A 22 -19.79 -15.31 -5.16
N ASP A 23 -20.30 -14.29 -5.87
CA ASP A 23 -21.33 -13.36 -5.37
C ASP A 23 -20.96 -12.76 -4.00
N TYR A 24 -19.71 -12.33 -3.86
CA TYR A 24 -19.14 -11.80 -2.64
C TYR A 24 -18.51 -10.44 -2.87
N CYS A 25 -18.88 -9.46 -2.05
CA CYS A 25 -18.33 -8.12 -2.11
C CYS A 25 -17.52 -7.76 -0.87
N SER A 26 -16.53 -6.88 -1.05
CA SER A 26 -15.78 -6.29 0.06
C SER A 26 -16.67 -5.34 0.87
N ASP A 27 -16.21 -5.01 2.08
CA ASP A 27 -16.71 -3.83 2.77
C ASP A 27 -16.35 -2.57 1.97
N PRO A 28 -17.14 -1.48 2.05
CA PRO A 28 -16.77 -0.22 1.43
C PRO A 28 -15.42 0.28 1.92
N PRO A 29 -14.58 0.85 1.04
CA PRO A 29 -13.29 1.42 1.44
C PRO A 29 -13.46 2.52 2.51
N ARG A 30 -12.51 2.59 3.44
CA ARG A 30 -12.50 3.61 4.50
C ARG A 30 -11.49 4.71 4.18
N GLU A 31 -11.97 5.93 4.17
CA GLU A 31 -11.15 7.13 3.98
C GLU A 31 -10.73 7.69 5.35
N ILE A 32 -9.42 7.78 5.58
CA ILE A 32 -8.83 8.21 6.86
C ILE A 32 -7.93 9.42 6.63
N GLY A 33 -8.02 10.40 7.51
CA GLY A 33 -7.16 11.58 7.47
C GLY A 33 -5.70 11.27 7.82
N ILE A 34 -4.79 12.08 7.33
CA ILE A 34 -3.35 12.00 7.63
C ILE A 34 -3.01 13.01 8.71
N ALA A 35 -2.52 12.53 9.86
CA ALA A 35 -2.04 13.38 10.95
C ALA A 35 -0.59 13.83 10.71
N ASN A 36 0.26 12.95 10.18
CA ASN A 36 1.66 13.26 9.88
C ASN A 36 2.22 12.34 8.81
N ILE A 37 3.24 12.82 8.09
CA ILE A 37 4.04 12.06 7.13
C ILE A 37 5.50 12.19 7.54
N ILE A 38 6.15 11.07 7.77
CA ILE A 38 7.56 11.00 8.17
C ILE A 38 8.33 10.34 7.03
N LEU A 39 9.14 11.13 6.35
CA LEU A 39 10.05 10.63 5.31
C LEU A 39 11.32 10.09 5.94
N HIS A 40 11.94 9.11 5.29
CA HIS A 40 13.26 8.67 5.71
C HIS A 40 14.27 9.83 5.61
N GLU A 41 15.10 10.03 6.63
CA GLU A 41 16.03 11.18 6.72
C GLU A 41 17.06 11.24 5.58
N ASP A 42 17.45 10.08 5.06
CA ASP A 42 18.39 9.96 3.94
C ASP A 42 17.70 9.90 2.57
N TYR A 43 16.40 10.07 2.50
CA TYR A 43 15.69 10.10 1.21
C TYR A 43 16.17 11.31 0.39
N ARG A 44 16.67 11.05 -0.80
CA ARG A 44 17.13 12.08 -1.74
C ARG A 44 16.43 11.89 -3.09
N PRO A 45 15.37 12.67 -3.37
CA PRO A 45 14.69 12.61 -4.66
C PRO A 45 15.66 13.00 -5.79
N ARG A 46 15.59 12.28 -6.90
CA ARG A 46 16.41 12.53 -8.10
C ARG A 46 17.88 12.13 -8.03
N VAL A 47 18.34 11.51 -6.98
CA VAL A 47 19.66 10.88 -6.93
C VAL A 47 19.55 9.48 -7.55
N GLN A 48 20.56 9.08 -8.32
CA GLN A 48 20.61 7.76 -8.96
C GLN A 48 20.44 6.65 -7.92
N GLY A 49 19.43 5.78 -8.13
CA GLY A 49 19.19 4.62 -7.28
C GLY A 49 18.03 4.75 -6.27
N ASN A 50 17.35 5.90 -6.15
CA ASN A 50 16.19 6.10 -5.25
C ASN A 50 16.30 5.35 -3.91
N SER A 51 17.48 5.39 -3.29
CA SER A 51 17.69 4.76 -1.98
C SER A 51 16.84 5.44 -0.91
N HIS A 52 16.43 4.66 0.08
CA HIS A 52 15.64 5.15 1.22
C HIS A 52 14.28 5.74 0.83
N ASP A 53 13.70 5.29 -0.28
CA ASP A 53 12.38 5.72 -0.76
C ASP A 53 11.28 5.04 0.05
N ILE A 54 11.15 5.47 1.29
CA ILE A 54 10.17 4.97 2.26
C ILE A 54 9.65 6.11 3.13
N ALA A 55 8.39 6.04 3.51
CA ALA A 55 7.74 6.98 4.42
C ALA A 55 6.79 6.28 5.38
N ILE A 56 6.60 6.86 6.55
CA ILE A 56 5.58 6.46 7.51
C ILE A 56 4.46 7.48 7.48
N ILE A 57 3.23 7.02 7.29
CA ILE A 57 2.03 7.85 7.39
C ILE A 57 1.36 7.57 8.72
N LYS A 58 1.25 8.59 9.56
CA LYS A 58 0.47 8.53 10.79
C LYS A 58 -0.94 9.02 10.51
N MET A 59 -1.93 8.17 10.77
CA MET A 59 -3.33 8.48 10.54
C MET A 59 -3.94 9.26 11.72
N THR A 60 -5.06 9.96 11.47
CA THR A 60 -5.74 10.78 12.48
C THR A 60 -6.50 9.97 13.52
N GLU A 61 -6.81 8.72 13.22
CA GLU A 61 -7.58 7.82 14.07
C GLU A 61 -7.04 6.39 14.04
N PHE A 62 -7.43 5.59 15.03
CA PHE A 62 -7.14 4.17 15.06
C PHE A 62 -7.97 3.42 14.03
N ILE A 63 -7.36 2.40 13.43
CA ILE A 63 -8.00 1.56 12.42
C ILE A 63 -8.49 0.29 13.09
N GLU A 64 -9.79 0.03 12.96
CA GLU A 64 -10.35 -1.27 13.26
C GLU A 64 -10.05 -2.24 12.12
N PHE A 65 -9.42 -3.36 12.45
CA PHE A 65 -9.16 -4.40 11.47
C PHE A 65 -10.44 -5.15 11.09
N SER A 66 -10.51 -5.54 9.84
CA SER A 66 -11.62 -6.31 9.27
C SER A 66 -11.09 -7.42 8.36
N ASN A 67 -11.99 -8.10 7.65
CA ASN A 67 -11.56 -9.07 6.65
C ASN A 67 -10.78 -8.43 5.49
N PHE A 68 -11.00 -7.15 5.21
CA PHE A 68 -10.41 -6.40 4.10
C PHE A 68 -9.35 -5.37 4.52
N ILE A 69 -9.23 -5.11 5.83
CA ILE A 69 -8.21 -4.19 6.38
C ILE A 69 -7.44 -4.92 7.45
N LYS A 70 -6.21 -5.32 7.14
CA LYS A 70 -5.35 -6.11 8.04
C LYS A 70 -3.94 -5.55 8.06
N PRO A 71 -3.22 -5.72 9.19
CA PRO A 71 -1.80 -5.41 9.23
C PRO A 71 -1.01 -6.41 8.38
N ILE A 72 0.07 -5.95 7.77
CA ILE A 72 1.05 -6.82 7.12
C ILE A 72 2.21 -7.11 8.09
N CYS A 73 2.78 -8.30 7.99
CA CYS A 73 3.99 -8.65 8.73
C CYS A 73 5.17 -7.78 8.25
N LEU A 74 5.93 -7.27 9.21
CA LEU A 74 7.17 -6.55 8.94
C LEU A 74 8.37 -7.45 9.25
N PRO A 75 9.47 -7.32 8.50
CA PRO A 75 10.71 -8.06 8.74
C PRO A 75 11.43 -7.49 9.96
N MET A 76 10.96 -7.83 11.16
CA MET A 76 11.47 -7.29 12.43
C MET A 76 12.72 -8.02 12.94
N PHE A 77 13.13 -9.11 12.31
CA PHE A 77 14.24 -9.96 12.76
C PHE A 77 15.24 -10.18 11.65
N ASP A 78 16.52 -10.28 12.02
CA ASP A 78 17.67 -10.52 11.13
C ASP A 78 17.62 -11.86 10.38
N GLU A 79 16.66 -12.71 10.69
CA GLU A 79 16.51 -14.05 10.10
C GLU A 79 15.89 -14.06 8.69
N ILE A 80 15.37 -12.92 8.22
CA ILE A 80 14.84 -12.82 6.85
C ILE A 80 16.01 -12.64 5.89
N ASN A 81 16.55 -13.75 5.44
CA ASN A 81 17.60 -13.75 4.43
C ASN A 81 17.01 -13.45 3.04
N VAL A 82 16.98 -12.18 2.68
CA VAL A 82 16.63 -11.70 1.34
C VAL A 82 17.86 -11.74 0.42
N GLY A 83 18.42 -12.93 0.26
CA GLY A 83 19.60 -13.14 -0.59
C GLY A 83 19.30 -13.04 -2.08
N TYR A 84 20.37 -12.93 -2.88
CA TYR A 84 20.29 -13.02 -4.33
C TYR A 84 19.54 -14.30 -4.75
N GLY A 85 18.54 -14.14 -5.65
CA GLY A 85 17.73 -15.25 -6.14
C GLY A 85 16.42 -15.50 -5.35
N SER A 86 16.16 -14.70 -4.31
CA SER A 86 14.84 -14.72 -3.63
C SER A 86 13.78 -14.14 -4.55
N GLY A 87 12.64 -14.82 -4.67
CA GLY A 87 11.47 -14.29 -5.36
C GLY A 87 10.70 -13.33 -4.46
N PHE A 88 10.26 -12.20 -5.00
CA PHE A 88 9.42 -11.22 -4.32
C PHE A 88 8.10 -11.04 -5.04
N ILE A 89 7.04 -10.82 -4.27
CA ILE A 89 5.74 -10.40 -4.80
C ILE A 89 5.64 -8.91 -4.60
N VAL A 90 5.36 -8.18 -5.68
CA VAL A 90 5.14 -6.74 -5.66
C VAL A 90 3.68 -6.47 -5.99
N ALA A 91 3.00 -5.69 -5.15
CA ALA A 91 1.63 -5.29 -5.36
C ALA A 91 1.48 -3.78 -5.11
N GLY A 92 0.57 -3.13 -5.81
CA GLY A 92 0.29 -1.70 -5.63
C GLY A 92 -0.35 -1.05 -6.85
N PHE A 93 -0.81 0.17 -6.67
CA PHE A 93 -1.43 1.02 -7.70
C PHE A 93 -0.39 1.84 -8.50
N GLY A 94 0.83 1.36 -8.60
CA GLY A 94 1.91 2.03 -9.30
C GLY A 94 1.80 1.95 -10.83
N ARG A 95 2.86 2.39 -11.50
CA ARG A 95 2.93 2.30 -12.95
C ARG A 95 3.12 0.85 -13.40
N THR A 96 2.33 0.45 -14.39
CA THR A 96 2.52 -0.80 -15.11
C THR A 96 3.59 -0.66 -16.20
N GLU A 97 4.02 -1.78 -16.79
CA GLU A 97 4.96 -1.80 -17.92
C GLU A 97 4.48 -0.95 -19.10
N GLY A 98 3.17 -0.81 -19.30
CA GLY A 98 2.55 0.04 -20.33
C GLY A 98 2.57 1.54 -20.00
N LYS A 99 3.27 1.99 -18.97
CA LYS A 99 3.36 3.39 -18.52
C LYS A 99 2.04 4.01 -18.03
N LYS A 100 1.00 3.24 -17.85
CA LYS A 100 -0.25 3.68 -17.21
C LYS A 100 -0.22 3.29 -15.72
N PHE A 101 -0.92 4.05 -14.89
CA PHE A 101 -1.16 3.62 -13.51
C PHE A 101 -2.15 2.46 -13.51
N SER A 102 -1.95 1.50 -12.62
CA SER A 102 -2.91 0.44 -12.39
C SER A 102 -4.10 0.99 -11.61
N GLU A 103 -5.31 0.62 -12.01
CA GLU A 103 -6.54 0.89 -11.25
C GLU A 103 -6.84 -0.27 -10.29
N VAL A 104 -6.18 -1.41 -10.47
CA VAL A 104 -6.32 -2.63 -9.67
C VAL A 104 -4.96 -3.01 -9.08
N MET A 105 -4.96 -3.46 -7.84
CA MET A 105 -3.79 -3.96 -7.11
C MET A 105 -3.49 -5.44 -7.39
#